data_e5fb82fae2e5cb0a0051e8df56dca984
#
_entry.id   e5fb82fae2e5cb0a0051e8df56dca984
#
_cell.length_a   1.000
_cell.length_b   1.000
_cell.length_c   1.000
_cell.angle_alpha   90.00
_cell.angle_beta   90.00
_cell.angle_gamma   90.00
#
_symmetry.space_group_name_H-M   'P 1'
#
loop_
_entity.id
_entity.type
_entity.pdbx_description
1 polymer ?
#
loop_
_entity_poly.entity_id
_entity_poly.type
_entity_poly.pdbx_seq_one_letter_code
_entity_poly.pdbx_strand_id
1 'polypeptide(L)'
;MKTFRIGGVHPAENKLSAGKAIETLALPKQAVFPLSQHIGAPATAIVKRGDVVKVGTKIAEAGGFVSAAIFSSVSGKVNKVDSVIDASGYRKPAIFIDVEGDEWEESIDRSADLVKECKLTPEEIVAKIKDAGVVGMGGACFPTHVKLMPPPGCKAECVIINAVECEPYLTADHRLMLEKADQIFTVPGSFGWDD
;
A
#
# COMPACT_ATOMS: atom_id res chain seq x y z
N MET A 1 -30.49 3.75 -20.58
CA MET A 1 -29.72 4.03 -19.37
C MET A 1 -30.17 3.08 -18.25
N LYS A 2 -29.32 2.32 -17.64
CA LYS A 2 -29.68 1.49 -16.47
C LYS A 2 -29.76 2.39 -15.25
N THR A 3 -30.86 2.38 -14.53
CA THR A 3 -31.07 3.13 -13.31
C THR A 3 -31.17 2.17 -12.11
N PHE A 4 -30.71 2.62 -10.95
CA PHE A 4 -30.91 1.87 -9.71
C PHE A 4 -32.36 1.96 -9.26
N ARG A 5 -32.86 0.94 -8.56
CA ARG A 5 -34.26 0.86 -8.09
C ARG A 5 -34.67 2.05 -7.20
N ILE A 6 -33.73 2.59 -6.45
CA ILE A 6 -33.93 3.70 -5.49
C ILE A 6 -33.37 5.03 -6.02
N GLY A 7 -33.12 5.13 -7.32
CA GLY A 7 -32.48 6.28 -7.93
C GLY A 7 -30.95 6.16 -7.92
N GLY A 8 -30.30 7.01 -8.68
CA GLY A 8 -28.84 7.05 -8.85
C GLY A 8 -28.45 7.47 -10.26
N VAL A 9 -27.18 7.75 -10.43
CA VAL A 9 -26.59 8.09 -11.72
C VAL A 9 -25.52 7.08 -12.10
N HIS A 10 -25.43 6.78 -13.39
CA HIS A 10 -24.33 6.03 -13.97
C HIS A 10 -23.39 7.04 -14.64
N PRO A 11 -22.24 7.38 -14.03
CA PRO A 11 -21.27 8.25 -14.67
C PRO A 11 -20.66 7.54 -15.88
N ALA A 12 -20.15 8.31 -16.83
CA ALA A 12 -19.35 7.77 -17.92
C ALA A 12 -18.06 7.19 -17.37
N GLU A 13 -17.72 5.96 -17.74
CA GLU A 13 -16.58 5.25 -17.16
C GLU A 13 -15.24 5.83 -17.60
N ASN A 14 -15.12 6.31 -18.83
CA ASN A 14 -13.95 6.95 -19.42
C ASN A 14 -12.62 6.20 -19.14
N LYS A 15 -12.61 4.87 -19.35
CA LYS A 15 -11.46 4.00 -19.09
C LYS A 15 -10.36 4.18 -20.14
N LEU A 16 -9.74 5.36 -20.20
CA LEU A 16 -8.77 5.76 -21.24
C LEU A 16 -7.51 4.89 -21.24
N SER A 17 -7.14 4.33 -20.10
CA SER A 17 -5.96 3.47 -19.92
C SER A 17 -6.27 1.96 -19.96
N ALA A 18 -7.50 1.53 -20.27
CA ALA A 18 -7.91 0.11 -20.20
C ALA A 18 -7.02 -0.84 -21.03
N GLY A 19 -6.52 -0.38 -22.18
CA GLY A 19 -5.65 -1.16 -23.07
C GLY A 19 -4.15 -0.97 -22.81
N LYS A 20 -3.74 -0.19 -21.81
CA LYS A 20 -2.34 0.10 -21.52
C LYS A 20 -1.77 -0.90 -20.51
N ALA A 21 -0.56 -1.38 -20.75
CA ALA A 21 0.17 -2.18 -19.77
C ALA A 21 0.62 -1.33 -18.58
N ILE A 22 0.93 -2.00 -17.47
CA ILE A 22 1.55 -1.35 -16.32
C ILE A 22 2.95 -0.87 -16.72
N GLU A 23 3.24 0.39 -16.46
CA GLU A 23 4.53 1.01 -16.75
C GLU A 23 5.24 1.39 -15.44
N THR A 24 6.56 1.22 -15.42
CA THR A 24 7.39 1.67 -14.30
C THR A 24 7.73 3.14 -14.48
N LEU A 25 7.39 3.95 -13.47
CA LEU A 25 7.74 5.37 -13.45
C LEU A 25 9.26 5.53 -13.31
N ALA A 26 9.85 6.45 -14.08
CA ALA A 26 11.23 6.83 -13.90
C ALA A 26 11.46 7.45 -12.52
N LEU A 27 12.64 7.22 -11.94
CA LEU A 27 12.98 7.77 -10.62
C LEU A 27 12.90 9.31 -10.65
N PRO A 28 12.17 9.93 -9.73
CA PRO A 28 12.10 11.38 -9.63
C PRO A 28 13.40 11.94 -9.02
N LYS A 29 13.66 13.24 -9.17
CA LYS A 29 14.77 13.90 -8.49
C LYS A 29 14.56 14.03 -6.98
N GLN A 30 13.31 14.11 -6.55
CA GLN A 30 12.92 14.19 -5.15
C GLN A 30 11.63 13.41 -4.94
N ALA A 31 11.56 12.65 -3.86
CA ALA A 31 10.35 11.97 -3.41
C ALA A 31 9.83 12.63 -2.12
N VAL A 32 8.52 12.70 -1.99
CA VAL A 32 7.84 13.28 -0.82
C VAL A 32 6.95 12.23 -0.19
N PHE A 33 7.15 11.96 1.09
CA PHE A 33 6.44 10.95 1.86
C PHE A 33 5.58 11.64 2.93
N PRO A 34 4.28 11.88 2.67
CA PRO A 34 3.37 12.35 3.71
C PRO A 34 3.30 11.34 4.86
N LEU A 35 3.28 11.82 6.10
CA LEU A 35 3.15 10.94 7.27
C LEU A 35 1.70 10.47 7.50
N SER A 36 0.76 11.00 6.73
CA SER A 36 -0.67 10.70 6.76
C SER A 36 -1.08 9.98 5.46
N GLN A 37 -0.49 8.80 5.19
CA GLN A 37 -0.76 8.00 4.00
C GLN A 37 -1.89 6.97 4.18
N HIS A 38 -2.41 6.82 5.39
CA HIS A 38 -3.44 5.85 5.75
C HIS A 38 -4.45 6.47 6.72
N ILE A 39 -5.60 5.84 6.86
CA ILE A 39 -6.59 6.25 7.87
C ILE A 39 -6.07 5.91 9.28
N GLY A 40 -6.51 6.66 10.27
CA GLY A 40 -6.12 6.51 11.68
C GLY A 40 -5.05 7.51 12.10
N ALA A 41 -4.21 7.13 13.06
CA ALA A 41 -3.16 7.99 13.57
C ALA A 41 -2.03 8.15 12.53
N PRO A 42 -1.59 9.38 12.19
CA PRO A 42 -0.44 9.58 11.33
C PRO A 42 0.80 8.87 11.83
N ALA A 43 1.67 8.44 10.93
CA ALA A 43 2.97 7.91 11.30
C ALA A 43 3.88 9.01 11.86
N THR A 44 4.88 8.62 12.64
CA THR A 44 5.87 9.52 13.24
C THR A 44 7.22 9.32 12.56
N ALA A 45 7.79 10.39 12.01
CA ALA A 45 9.10 10.33 11.37
C ALA A 45 10.18 9.90 12.37
N ILE A 46 11.03 8.96 11.95
CA ILE A 46 12.19 8.48 12.72
C ILE A 46 13.51 8.88 12.08
N VAL A 47 13.45 9.53 10.94
CA VAL A 47 14.61 10.06 10.21
C VAL A 47 14.67 11.58 10.30
N LYS A 48 15.85 12.13 10.10
CA LYS A 48 16.15 13.58 10.14
C LYS A 48 16.95 13.98 8.91
N ARG A 49 17.04 15.30 8.70
CA ARG A 49 17.84 15.86 7.61
C ARG A 49 19.27 15.32 7.63
N GLY A 50 19.70 14.84 6.47
CA GLY A 50 21.04 14.33 6.24
C GLY A 50 21.16 12.81 6.36
N ASP A 51 20.16 12.11 6.90
CA ASP A 51 20.17 10.65 6.95
C ASP A 51 20.13 10.07 5.53
N VAL A 52 20.93 9.01 5.33
CA VAL A 52 20.93 8.25 4.07
C VAL A 52 19.95 7.09 4.20
N VAL A 53 19.15 6.89 3.18
CA VAL A 53 18.12 5.84 3.12
C VAL A 53 18.24 5.05 1.83
N LYS A 54 17.81 3.80 1.87
CA LYS A 54 17.69 2.90 0.74
C LYS A 54 16.21 2.60 0.47
N VAL A 55 15.90 2.01 -0.67
CA VAL A 55 14.57 1.43 -0.90
C VAL A 55 14.32 0.36 0.17
N GLY A 56 13.22 0.50 0.91
CA GLY A 56 12.89 -0.37 2.04
C GLY A 56 13.37 0.09 3.41
N THR A 57 14.16 1.16 3.51
CA THR A 57 14.49 1.75 4.83
C THR A 57 13.22 2.28 5.48
N LYS A 58 12.94 1.88 6.73
CA LYS A 58 11.84 2.42 7.52
C LYS A 58 12.15 3.89 7.87
N ILE A 59 11.28 4.80 7.44
CA ILE A 59 11.43 6.25 7.62
C ILE A 59 10.43 6.86 8.60
N ALA A 60 9.35 6.12 8.90
CA ALA A 60 8.41 6.52 9.94
C ALA A 60 7.78 5.29 10.61
N GLU A 61 7.47 5.42 11.89
CA GLU A 61 6.80 4.40 12.69
C GLU A 61 5.31 4.67 12.83
N ALA A 62 4.55 3.60 13.04
CA ALA A 62 3.12 3.70 13.28
C ALA A 62 2.83 4.55 14.52
N GLY A 63 1.91 5.51 14.42
CA GLY A 63 1.54 6.44 15.49
C GLY A 63 0.47 5.91 16.45
N GLY A 64 -0.06 4.69 16.23
CA GLY A 64 -1.12 4.12 17.06
C GLY A 64 -1.56 2.73 16.60
N PHE A 65 -2.67 2.22 17.16
CA PHE A 65 -3.20 0.89 16.82
C PHE A 65 -3.66 0.83 15.35
N VAL A 66 -4.48 1.79 14.93
CA VAL A 66 -4.85 1.97 13.51
C VAL A 66 -3.84 2.93 12.91
N SER A 67 -2.73 2.41 12.45
CA SER A 67 -1.62 3.13 11.85
C SER A 67 -0.69 2.12 11.17
N ALA A 68 0.21 2.59 10.31
CA ALA A 68 1.21 1.76 9.66
C ALA A 68 2.56 2.48 9.58
N ALA A 69 3.64 1.72 9.61
CA ALA A 69 4.97 2.22 9.32
C ALA A 69 5.09 2.66 7.86
N ILE A 70 5.98 3.61 7.58
CA ILE A 70 6.27 4.09 6.22
C ILE A 70 7.72 3.76 5.90
N PHE A 71 7.91 3.21 4.70
CA PHE A 71 9.21 2.83 4.16
C PHE A 71 9.55 3.70 2.95
N SER A 72 10.83 3.96 2.76
CA SER A 72 11.28 4.66 1.56
C SER A 72 11.13 3.77 0.33
N SER A 73 10.52 4.31 -0.72
CA SER A 73 10.47 3.69 -2.05
C SER A 73 11.60 4.13 -2.97
N VAL A 74 12.53 4.92 -2.45
CA VAL A 74 13.71 5.44 -3.18
C VAL A 74 14.94 5.36 -2.31
N SER A 75 16.12 5.33 -2.92
CA SER A 75 17.39 5.55 -2.24
C SER A 75 17.79 7.02 -2.34
N GLY A 76 18.56 7.50 -1.37
CA GLY A 76 19.03 8.88 -1.38
C GLY A 76 19.22 9.47 0.01
N LYS A 77 19.09 10.79 0.10
CA LYS A 77 19.35 11.53 1.33
C LYS A 77 18.14 12.32 1.77
N VAL A 78 17.80 12.23 3.05
CA VAL A 78 16.72 13.03 3.63
C VAL A 78 17.10 14.52 3.57
N ASN A 79 16.37 15.27 2.77
CA ASN A 79 16.56 16.71 2.61
C ASN A 79 16.00 17.46 3.82
N LYS A 80 14.75 17.16 4.18
CA LYS A 80 14.07 17.76 5.32
C LYS A 80 12.86 16.94 5.76
N VAL A 81 12.45 17.16 7.00
CA VAL A 81 11.12 16.81 7.51
C VAL A 81 10.35 18.12 7.69
N ASP A 82 9.27 18.29 6.95
CA ASP A 82 8.53 19.57 6.86
C ASP A 82 7.06 19.26 6.55
N SER A 83 6.30 20.19 6.05
CA SER A 83 4.92 20.01 5.65
C SER A 83 4.73 20.14 4.14
N VAL A 84 3.78 19.40 3.61
CA VAL A 84 3.31 19.47 2.23
C VAL A 84 1.79 19.70 2.21
N ILE A 85 1.28 20.37 1.18
CA ILE A 85 -0.16 20.41 0.92
C ILE A 85 -0.52 19.10 0.23
N ASP A 86 -1.36 18.28 0.88
CA ASP A 86 -1.85 17.03 0.33
C ASP A 86 -3.10 17.21 -0.55
N ALA A 87 -3.64 16.12 -1.06
CA ALA A 87 -4.85 16.14 -1.89
C ALA A 87 -6.10 16.69 -1.17
N SER A 88 -6.10 16.76 0.16
CA SER A 88 -7.19 17.38 0.95
C SER A 88 -7.12 18.91 0.99
N GLY A 89 -6.04 19.50 0.46
CA GLY A 89 -5.79 20.95 0.49
C GLY A 89 -5.20 21.44 1.81
N TYR A 90 -4.93 20.56 2.77
CA TYR A 90 -4.35 20.94 4.06
C TYR A 90 -2.86 20.62 4.13
N ARG A 91 -2.13 21.41 4.95
CA ARG A 91 -0.73 21.11 5.25
C ARG A 91 -0.62 19.90 6.16
N LYS A 92 0.16 18.90 5.75
CA LYS A 92 0.43 17.68 6.49
C LYS A 92 1.93 17.46 6.61
N PRO A 93 2.43 16.92 7.74
CA PRO A 93 3.84 16.57 7.88
C PRO A 93 4.28 15.58 6.82
N ALA A 94 5.50 15.77 6.28
CA ALA A 94 6.07 14.92 5.26
C ALA A 94 7.60 14.86 5.35
N ILE A 95 8.18 13.77 4.86
CA ILE A 95 9.62 13.58 4.69
C ILE A 95 9.95 13.82 3.22
N PHE A 96 10.97 14.61 2.96
CA PHE A 96 11.48 14.92 1.63
C PHE A 96 12.82 14.23 1.45
N ILE A 97 12.96 13.43 0.39
CA ILE A 97 14.18 12.69 0.07
C ILE A 97 14.66 13.10 -1.31
N ASP A 98 15.89 13.61 -1.39
CA ASP A 98 16.58 13.82 -2.65
C ASP A 98 17.08 12.46 -3.13
N VAL A 99 16.64 12.06 -4.32
CA VAL A 99 16.86 10.71 -4.83
C VAL A 99 18.26 10.58 -5.42
N GLU A 100 19.02 9.60 -4.94
CA GLU A 100 20.36 9.28 -5.39
C GLU A 100 20.48 7.75 -5.55
N GLY A 101 20.83 7.29 -6.76
CA GLY A 101 20.99 5.87 -7.06
C GLY A 101 19.68 5.06 -7.03
N ASP A 102 19.81 3.75 -6.95
CA ASP A 102 18.73 2.75 -6.79
C ASP A 102 19.21 1.63 -5.85
N GLU A 103 19.62 2.01 -4.65
CA GLU A 103 20.09 1.07 -3.64
C GLU A 103 18.93 0.53 -2.81
N TRP A 104 18.95 -0.77 -2.55
CA TRP A 104 17.91 -1.49 -1.80
C TRP A 104 18.47 -2.04 -0.49
N GLU A 105 17.60 -2.15 0.52
CA GLU A 105 17.94 -2.88 1.74
C GLU A 105 18.22 -4.35 1.40
N GLU A 106 19.24 -4.93 1.98
CA GLU A 106 19.66 -6.33 1.72
C GLU A 106 18.58 -7.36 2.12
N SER A 107 17.71 -6.98 3.04
CA SER A 107 16.60 -7.82 3.50
C SER A 107 15.46 -7.97 2.50
N ILE A 108 15.47 -7.19 1.41
CA ILE A 108 14.40 -7.21 0.41
C ILE A 108 14.74 -8.22 -0.67
N ASP A 109 13.92 -9.26 -0.76
CA ASP A 109 13.97 -10.21 -1.87
C ASP A 109 13.43 -9.53 -3.14
N ARG A 110 14.29 -9.41 -4.14
CA ARG A 110 13.98 -8.85 -5.46
C ARG A 110 13.75 -9.91 -6.52
N SER A 111 13.76 -11.19 -6.14
CA SER A 111 13.48 -12.28 -7.07
C SER A 111 12.03 -12.20 -7.58
N ALA A 112 11.78 -12.83 -8.70
CA ALA A 112 10.43 -13.01 -9.24
C ALA A 112 9.73 -14.24 -8.65
N ASP A 113 10.40 -14.97 -7.77
CA ASP A 113 9.89 -16.21 -7.21
C ASP A 113 8.76 -15.94 -6.20
N LEU A 114 7.66 -16.65 -6.37
CA LEU A 114 6.53 -16.56 -5.47
C LEU A 114 6.65 -17.63 -4.37
N VAL A 115 6.65 -17.20 -3.13
CA VAL A 115 6.56 -18.11 -1.98
C VAL A 115 5.12 -18.59 -1.88
N LYS A 116 4.86 -19.83 -2.32
CA LYS A 116 3.51 -20.42 -2.38
C LYS A 116 3.09 -21.09 -1.08
N GLU A 117 4.03 -21.42 -0.20
CA GLU A 117 3.76 -22.05 1.09
C GLU A 117 4.14 -21.12 2.22
N CYS A 118 3.20 -20.84 3.11
CA CYS A 118 3.45 -20.07 4.33
C CYS A 118 3.42 -21.02 5.54
N LYS A 119 4.52 -21.10 6.28
CA LYS A 119 4.65 -21.93 7.49
C LYS A 119 4.47 -21.15 8.79
N LEU A 120 4.08 -19.88 8.67
CA LEU A 120 3.87 -18.99 9.81
C LEU A 120 2.50 -19.20 10.45
N THR A 121 2.42 -18.99 11.75
CA THR A 121 1.12 -18.94 12.43
C THR A 121 0.33 -17.68 12.03
N PRO A 122 -0.98 -17.64 12.21
CA PRO A 122 -1.78 -16.46 11.93
C PRO A 122 -1.26 -15.20 12.62
N GLU A 123 -0.82 -15.32 13.86
CA GLU A 123 -0.27 -14.21 14.66
C GLU A 123 1.05 -13.71 14.06
N GLU A 124 1.92 -14.60 13.63
CA GLU A 124 3.18 -14.26 12.98
C GLU A 124 2.95 -13.58 11.61
N ILE A 125 1.94 -14.02 10.86
CA ILE A 125 1.55 -13.39 9.60
C ILE A 125 1.08 -11.95 9.86
N VAL A 126 0.17 -11.76 10.81
CA VAL A 126 -0.34 -10.44 11.19
C VAL A 126 0.80 -9.53 11.65
N ALA A 127 1.73 -10.04 12.47
CA ALA A 127 2.89 -9.29 12.92
C ALA A 127 3.79 -8.87 11.74
N LYS A 128 4.11 -9.79 10.83
CA LYS A 128 4.88 -9.48 9.61
C LYS A 128 4.23 -8.42 8.73
N ILE A 129 2.93 -8.52 8.51
CA ILE A 129 2.17 -7.54 7.72
C ILE A 129 2.21 -6.16 8.38
N LYS A 130 2.08 -6.11 9.72
CA LYS A 130 2.21 -4.88 10.50
C LYS A 130 3.61 -4.29 10.38
N ASP A 131 4.65 -5.11 10.55
CA ASP A 131 6.04 -4.68 10.50
C ASP A 131 6.46 -4.20 9.10
N ALA A 132 5.86 -4.77 8.07
CA ALA A 132 6.05 -4.35 6.68
C ALA A 132 5.23 -3.10 6.30
N GLY A 133 4.38 -2.58 7.18
CA GLY A 133 3.59 -1.37 6.94
C GLY A 133 2.55 -1.51 5.83
N VAL A 134 2.02 -2.73 5.61
CA VAL A 134 1.06 -3.00 4.53
C VAL A 134 -0.29 -2.36 4.81
N VAL A 135 -0.80 -1.59 3.86
CA VAL A 135 -2.10 -0.94 3.91
C VAL A 135 -2.91 -1.27 2.65
N GLY A 136 -4.22 -1.12 2.72
CA GLY A 136 -5.07 -1.23 1.54
C GLY A 136 -4.82 -0.08 0.56
N MET A 137 -4.78 -0.38 -0.74
CA MET A 137 -4.45 0.62 -1.77
C MET A 137 -5.67 1.15 -2.53
N GLY A 138 -6.87 0.68 -2.19
CA GLY A 138 -8.10 1.03 -2.88
C GLY A 138 -9.01 1.97 -2.08
N GLY A 139 -8.53 3.11 -1.60
CA GLY A 139 -9.37 4.10 -0.95
C GLY A 139 -8.83 4.59 0.41
N ALA A 140 -9.41 4.15 1.53
CA ALA A 140 -9.04 4.65 2.87
C ALA A 140 -7.62 4.29 3.34
N CYS A 141 -6.89 3.49 2.58
CA CYS A 141 -5.55 2.98 2.95
C CYS A 141 -5.56 2.37 4.36
N PHE A 142 -6.55 1.54 4.65
CA PHE A 142 -6.71 0.94 5.98
C PHE A 142 -5.59 -0.07 6.26
N PRO A 143 -4.96 -0.04 7.44
CA PRO A 143 -3.88 -0.97 7.80
C PRO A 143 -4.31 -2.43 7.72
N THR A 144 -3.63 -3.22 6.90
CA THR A 144 -4.04 -4.59 6.57
C THR A 144 -3.99 -5.51 7.79
N HIS A 145 -3.00 -5.36 8.67
CA HIS A 145 -2.91 -6.16 9.90
C HIS A 145 -4.16 -6.04 10.78
N VAL A 146 -4.79 -4.85 10.82
CA VAL A 146 -6.04 -4.65 11.59
C VAL A 146 -7.23 -5.36 10.95
N LYS A 147 -7.29 -5.39 9.60
CA LYS A 147 -8.34 -6.14 8.87
C LYS A 147 -8.32 -7.63 9.15
N LEU A 148 -7.12 -8.19 9.38
CA LEU A 148 -6.90 -9.61 9.59
C LEU A 148 -7.09 -10.07 11.05
N MET A 149 -7.46 -9.16 11.95
CA MET A 149 -7.79 -9.47 13.32
C MET A 149 -9.32 -9.47 13.52
N PRO A 150 -10.00 -10.62 13.41
CA PRO A 150 -11.43 -10.68 13.63
C PRO A 150 -11.76 -10.31 15.08
N PRO A 151 -12.92 -9.65 15.35
CA PRO A 151 -13.36 -9.37 16.70
C PRO A 151 -13.50 -10.66 17.53
N PRO A 152 -13.33 -10.59 18.86
CA PRO A 152 -13.50 -11.75 19.73
C PRO A 152 -14.84 -12.44 19.50
N GLY A 153 -14.82 -13.77 19.34
CA GLY A 153 -16.01 -14.57 19.08
C GLY A 153 -16.48 -14.60 17.61
N CYS A 154 -15.84 -13.87 16.72
CA CYS A 154 -16.10 -13.92 15.28
C CYS A 154 -15.11 -14.86 14.59
N LYS A 155 -15.60 -15.58 13.58
CA LYS A 155 -14.78 -16.42 12.69
C LYS A 155 -15.02 -15.97 11.25
N ALA A 156 -13.93 -15.78 10.50
CA ALA A 156 -14.03 -15.55 9.07
C ALA A 156 -14.19 -16.91 8.35
N GLU A 157 -15.13 -16.99 7.45
CA GLU A 157 -15.43 -18.21 6.67
C GLU A 157 -14.99 -18.05 5.20
N CYS A 158 -14.75 -16.82 4.77
CA CYS A 158 -14.43 -16.51 3.38
C CYS A 158 -13.58 -15.24 3.30
N VAL A 159 -12.62 -15.25 2.38
CA VAL A 159 -11.88 -14.04 1.96
C VAL A 159 -12.40 -13.60 0.61
N ILE A 160 -12.84 -12.34 0.52
CA ILE A 160 -13.29 -11.73 -0.73
C ILE A 160 -12.27 -10.68 -1.14
N ILE A 161 -11.63 -10.87 -2.29
CA ILE A 161 -10.77 -9.88 -2.91
C ILE A 161 -11.66 -8.96 -3.75
N ASN A 162 -11.77 -7.71 -3.33
CA ASN A 162 -12.48 -6.69 -4.10
C ASN A 162 -11.51 -6.04 -5.07
N ALA A 163 -11.70 -6.30 -6.36
CA ALA A 163 -10.94 -5.72 -7.46
C ALA A 163 -11.84 -4.88 -8.38
N VAL A 164 -12.86 -4.25 -7.82
CA VAL A 164 -13.76 -3.33 -8.53
C VAL A 164 -13.21 -1.92 -8.41
N GLU A 165 -12.94 -1.30 -9.54
CA GLU A 165 -12.48 0.09 -9.59
C GLU A 165 -13.44 1.02 -8.86
N CYS A 166 -12.93 1.84 -7.94
CA CYS A 166 -13.72 2.73 -7.11
C CYS A 166 -14.37 3.87 -7.89
N GLU A 167 -13.74 4.30 -8.99
CA GLU A 167 -14.06 5.56 -9.68
C GLU A 167 -14.01 5.40 -11.20
N PRO A 168 -14.70 6.26 -11.95
CA PRO A 168 -14.43 6.43 -13.38
C PRO A 168 -12.95 6.70 -13.64
N TYR A 169 -12.47 6.42 -14.85
CA TYR A 169 -11.08 6.52 -15.30
C TYR A 169 -10.13 5.44 -14.76
N LEU A 170 -10.27 4.94 -13.53
CA LEU A 170 -9.36 3.96 -12.93
C LEU A 170 -9.39 2.61 -13.67
N THR A 171 -8.21 2.03 -13.88
CA THR A 171 -8.00 0.71 -14.51
C THR A 171 -6.91 -0.10 -13.81
N ALA A 172 -6.48 0.32 -12.62
CA ALA A 172 -5.35 -0.27 -11.91
C ALA A 172 -5.64 -1.71 -11.46
N ASP A 173 -6.80 -1.97 -10.88
CA ASP A 173 -7.19 -3.30 -10.40
C ASP A 173 -7.34 -4.28 -11.57
N HIS A 174 -8.00 -3.85 -12.66
CA HIS A 174 -8.14 -4.65 -13.87
C HIS A 174 -6.78 -5.01 -14.47
N ARG A 175 -5.85 -4.05 -14.54
CA ARG A 175 -4.51 -4.31 -15.08
C ARG A 175 -3.70 -5.25 -14.18
N LEU A 176 -3.79 -5.10 -12.86
CA LEU A 176 -3.16 -6.02 -11.90
C LEU A 176 -3.69 -7.44 -12.05
N MET A 177 -5.01 -7.63 -12.17
CA MET A 177 -5.60 -8.95 -12.40
C MET A 177 -5.09 -9.60 -13.69
N LEU A 178 -4.89 -8.83 -14.76
CA LEU A 178 -4.40 -9.35 -16.04
C LEU A 178 -2.89 -9.63 -16.03
N GLU A 179 -2.09 -8.79 -15.40
CA GLU A 179 -0.63 -8.84 -15.51
C GLU A 179 0.06 -9.51 -14.32
N LYS A 180 -0.64 -9.63 -13.17
CA LYS A 180 -0.09 -10.14 -11.90
C LYS A 180 -1.01 -11.16 -11.22
N ALA A 181 -1.78 -11.93 -12.00
CA ALA A 181 -2.74 -12.90 -11.47
C ALA A 181 -2.11 -13.88 -10.47
N ASP A 182 -0.95 -14.45 -10.79
CA ASP A 182 -0.25 -15.41 -9.93
C ASP A 182 0.09 -14.80 -8.55
N GLN A 183 0.45 -13.52 -8.50
CA GLN A 183 0.73 -12.82 -7.25
C GLN A 183 -0.55 -12.65 -6.42
N ILE A 184 -1.66 -12.32 -7.08
CA ILE A 184 -2.95 -12.14 -6.41
C ILE A 184 -3.45 -13.45 -5.81
N PHE A 185 -3.33 -14.57 -6.53
CA PHE A 185 -3.76 -15.88 -6.04
C PHE A 185 -2.85 -16.47 -4.97
N THR A 186 -1.56 -16.12 -4.96
CA THR A 186 -0.62 -16.62 -3.95
C THR A 186 -0.90 -16.03 -2.56
N VAL A 187 -1.33 -14.78 -2.47
CA VAL A 187 -1.59 -14.10 -1.19
C VAL A 187 -2.66 -14.81 -0.34
N PRO A 188 -3.86 -15.16 -0.86
CA PRO A 188 -4.86 -15.88 -0.07
C PRO A 188 -4.39 -17.26 0.40
N GLY A 189 -3.73 -18.04 -0.44
CA GLY A 189 -3.18 -19.35 -0.07
C GLY A 189 -2.19 -19.29 1.09
N SER A 190 -1.47 -18.17 1.25
CA SER A 190 -0.55 -17.95 2.37
C SER A 190 -1.26 -17.84 3.73
N PHE A 191 -2.57 -17.62 3.77
CA PHE A 191 -3.35 -17.54 5.00
C PHE A 191 -3.92 -18.90 5.46
N GLY A 192 -3.54 -20.02 4.81
CA GLY A 192 -4.00 -21.35 5.20
C GLY A 192 -5.50 -21.57 4.95
N TRP A 193 -6.05 -20.94 3.93
CA TRP A 193 -7.44 -21.10 3.49
C TRP A 193 -7.58 -22.24 2.47
N ASP A 194 -6.79 -23.30 2.65
CA ASP A 194 -6.92 -24.52 1.88
C ASP A 194 -8.09 -25.31 2.46
N ASP A 195 -9.19 -25.43 1.66
CA ASP A 195 -10.42 -26.23 1.81
C ASP A 195 -11.37 -25.93 2.97
#